data_611a56ce9bb628f41689ba4bd41be15b
#
_entry.id   611a56ce9bb628f41689ba4bd41be15b
#
_cell.length_a   1.000
_cell.length_b   1.000
_cell.length_c   1.000
_cell.angle_alpha   90.00
_cell.angle_beta   90.00
_cell.angle_gamma   90.00
#
_symmetry.space_group_name_H-M   'P 1'
#
loop_
_entity.id
_entity.type
_entity.pdbx_description
1 polymer ?
#
loop_
_entity_poly.entity_id
_entity_poly.type
_entity_poly.pdbx_seq_one_letter_code
_entity_poly.pdbx_strand_id
1 'polypeptide(L)'
;MRSLTRRDFVSLAISALASTTLAACSSQNSGSSSAANASKDPVTLQIFAANSLTEAMDNAIEIYKTSHPWVSFRDSQYLSSGDLNAQLQSGAYADVLISASADKMDIAQSKGLIVSDTRRDLFNNDLVVCARQNSGYRISSLADVVSGGYKLAVGDESVPAGNYACQSLYSVGAYTSAEGRGGFFVGISPLLDSSVGNVCKHVQSGQVDLGIVYLSDLYRFPGLEIVYEIPESVHDRIIYPGAICTTSSKQEAAQEFLNWCKNDTDAISVWQQWGFAMA
;
A
#
# COMPACT_ATOMS: atom_id res chain seq x y z
N MET A 1 42.59 10.80 -44.40
CA MET A 1 43.89 11.48 -44.33
C MET A 1 44.00 12.16 -42.96
N ARG A 2 45.04 11.72 -42.19
CA ARG A 2 45.76 12.33 -41.06
C ARG A 2 44.90 12.79 -39.88
N SER A 3 44.76 12.10 -38.72
CA SER A 3 45.77 11.72 -37.68
C SER A 3 46.71 12.86 -37.26
N LEU A 4 46.64 13.20 -35.94
CA LEU A 4 47.74 13.69 -35.05
C LEU A 4 47.07 13.95 -33.70
N THR A 5 47.18 13.15 -32.69
CA THR A 5 48.24 12.75 -31.73
C THR A 5 48.89 13.88 -30.95
N ARG A 6 48.58 13.85 -29.64
CA ARG A 6 49.48 13.83 -28.47
C ARG A 6 50.56 14.91 -28.36
N ARG A 7 50.63 15.40 -27.12
CA ARG A 7 51.87 15.81 -26.37
C ARG A 7 52.48 17.16 -26.73
N ASP A 8 52.70 17.93 -25.78
CA ASP A 8 53.84 18.20 -24.88
C ASP A 8 53.74 19.68 -24.46
N PHE A 9 54.15 20.18 -23.39
CA PHE A 9 55.25 20.10 -22.45
C PHE A 9 55.03 21.21 -21.38
N VAL A 10 55.18 20.87 -20.15
CA VAL A 10 56.27 21.12 -19.20
C VAL A 10 56.45 22.52 -18.60
N SER A 11 56.22 22.55 -17.31
CA SER A 11 57.00 23.11 -16.19
C SER A 11 57.69 24.47 -16.29
N LEU A 12 57.51 25.27 -15.24
CA LEU A 12 58.61 25.83 -14.37
C LEU A 12 57.91 26.65 -13.25
N ALA A 13 58.02 26.39 -12.12
CA ALA A 13 58.78 26.33 -10.87
C ALA A 13 59.36 27.69 -10.41
N ILE A 14 59.24 27.91 -9.06
CA ILE A 14 60.11 28.70 -8.18
C ILE A 14 59.82 30.20 -8.10
N SER A 15 59.54 30.86 -6.97
CA SER A 15 60.12 30.85 -5.63
C SER A 15 59.34 31.76 -4.67
N ALA A 16 59.29 31.32 -3.45
CA ALA A 16 59.23 31.91 -2.15
C ALA A 16 59.48 33.44 -2.00
N LEU A 17 58.72 34.02 -1.06
CA LEU A 17 59.29 34.76 0.07
C LEU A 17 58.18 35.09 1.09
N ALA A 18 58.50 34.81 2.32
CA ALA A 18 57.68 35.05 3.50
C ALA A 18 57.67 36.54 3.87
N SER A 19 56.54 37.01 4.39
CA SER A 19 56.53 38.11 5.37
C SER A 19 55.31 37.98 6.27
N THR A 20 55.61 37.79 7.52
CA THR A 20 54.76 37.82 8.69
C THR A 20 54.29 39.25 8.99
N THR A 21 52.98 39.46 9.16
CA THR A 21 52.48 40.53 10.04
C THR A 21 51.23 40.03 10.77
N LEU A 22 51.37 39.93 12.07
CA LEU A 22 50.28 39.86 13.02
C LEU A 22 49.56 41.22 13.07
N ALA A 23 48.24 41.21 12.95
CA ALA A 23 47.42 42.24 13.56
C ALA A 23 46.06 41.67 13.93
N ALA A 24 45.66 42.01 15.15
CA ALA A 24 44.63 41.47 16.01
C ALA A 24 43.18 41.79 15.59
N CYS A 25 42.31 40.91 16.07
CA CYS A 25 40.94 41.08 16.60
C CYS A 25 40.04 42.19 16.02
N SER A 26 38.96 41.78 15.36
CA SER A 26 37.63 42.26 15.76
C SER A 26 36.58 41.21 15.39
N SER A 27 35.91 40.74 16.43
CA SER A 27 34.71 39.93 16.38
C SER A 27 33.59 40.67 15.65
N GLN A 28 33.09 40.10 14.56
CA GLN A 28 31.69 40.29 14.16
C GLN A 28 31.09 38.93 13.85
N ASN A 29 30.27 38.56 14.78
CA ASN A 29 29.39 37.42 14.78
C ASN A 29 28.29 37.70 13.74
N SER A 30 28.48 37.22 12.51
CA SER A 30 27.40 37.10 11.53
C SER A 30 27.10 35.62 11.41
N GLY A 31 26.22 35.18 12.25
CA GLY A 31 25.64 33.86 12.18
C GLY A 31 24.86 33.66 10.88
N SER A 32 25.56 33.31 9.82
CA SER A 32 24.95 32.61 8.71
C SER A 32 24.79 31.15 9.15
N SER A 33 23.64 30.83 9.70
CA SER A 33 23.19 29.46 9.78
C SER A 33 22.88 28.98 8.36
N SER A 34 23.92 28.63 7.61
CA SER A 34 23.76 27.67 6.52
C SER A 34 23.35 26.39 7.18
N ALA A 35 22.04 26.10 7.21
CA ALA A 35 21.58 24.76 7.43
C ALA A 35 22.27 23.90 6.38
N ALA A 36 23.32 23.21 6.80
CA ALA A 36 23.95 22.17 6.00
C ALA A 36 22.83 21.18 5.69
N ASN A 37 22.37 21.15 4.45
CA ASN A 37 21.66 20.03 3.89
C ASN A 37 22.64 18.84 3.95
N ALA A 38 22.67 18.16 5.10
CA ALA A 38 23.33 16.87 5.19
C ALA A 38 22.63 15.98 4.16
N SER A 39 23.30 15.68 3.06
CA SER A 39 22.78 14.73 2.09
C SER A 39 22.61 13.40 2.82
N LYS A 40 21.36 12.97 3.00
CA LYS A 40 21.08 11.64 3.55
C LYS A 40 21.70 10.60 2.61
N ASP A 41 22.28 9.55 3.18
CA ASP A 41 22.82 8.44 2.40
C ASP A 41 21.71 7.77 1.57
N PRO A 42 21.99 7.37 0.32
CA PRO A 42 21.02 6.70 -0.52
C PRO A 42 20.51 5.40 0.12
N VAL A 43 19.20 5.23 0.16
CA VAL A 43 18.55 4.03 0.70
C VAL A 43 17.55 3.48 -0.30
N THR A 44 17.42 2.14 -0.36
CA THR A 44 16.41 1.47 -1.20
C THR A 44 15.49 0.66 -0.32
N LEU A 45 14.19 0.95 -0.34
CA LEU A 45 13.16 0.25 0.41
C LEU A 45 12.48 -0.85 -0.44
N GLN A 46 12.01 -1.91 0.23
CA GLN A 46 11.15 -2.94 -0.32
C GLN A 46 9.81 -2.91 0.38
N ILE A 47 8.72 -2.68 -0.37
CA ILE A 47 7.37 -2.61 0.16
C ILE A 47 6.60 -3.89 -0.17
N PHE A 48 5.99 -4.48 0.85
CA PHE A 48 4.97 -5.51 0.72
C PHE A 48 3.63 -4.90 1.12
N ALA A 49 2.70 -4.79 0.18
CA ALA A 49 1.41 -4.16 0.41
C ALA A 49 0.26 -5.01 -0.13
N ALA A 50 -0.90 -4.91 0.51
CA ALA A 50 -2.09 -5.59 0.05
C ALA A 50 -2.42 -5.24 -1.42
N ASN A 51 -2.93 -6.20 -2.19
CA ASN A 51 -3.24 -6.04 -3.62
C ASN A 51 -4.15 -4.84 -3.91
N SER A 52 -5.09 -4.51 -3.03
CA SER A 52 -5.97 -3.35 -3.17
C SER A 52 -5.25 -2.00 -3.14
N LEU A 53 -3.97 -1.96 -2.69
CA LEU A 53 -3.16 -0.74 -2.63
C LEU A 53 -2.30 -0.51 -3.89
N THR A 54 -2.31 -1.41 -4.88
CA THR A 54 -1.35 -1.40 -5.99
C THR A 54 -1.15 0.00 -6.59
N GLU A 55 -2.18 0.56 -7.18
CA GLU A 55 -2.08 1.82 -7.92
C GLU A 55 -1.91 3.03 -6.97
N ALA A 56 -2.57 3.00 -5.81
CA ALA A 56 -2.46 4.04 -4.81
C ALA A 56 -1.03 4.10 -4.23
N MET A 57 -0.44 2.94 -3.94
CA MET A 57 0.91 2.85 -3.39
C MET A 57 1.97 3.23 -4.43
N ASP A 58 1.82 2.81 -5.69
CA ASP A 58 2.72 3.22 -6.76
C ASP A 58 2.71 4.73 -6.94
N ASN A 59 1.52 5.35 -6.90
CA ASN A 59 1.39 6.80 -6.98
C ASN A 59 2.01 7.49 -5.75
N ALA A 60 1.77 6.97 -4.54
CA ALA A 60 2.36 7.46 -3.30
C ALA A 60 3.90 7.39 -3.33
N ILE A 61 4.46 6.28 -3.80
CA ILE A 61 5.91 6.10 -3.95
C ILE A 61 6.51 7.15 -4.89
N GLU A 62 5.87 7.42 -6.03
CA GLU A 62 6.37 8.44 -6.97
C GLU A 62 6.36 9.84 -6.35
N ILE A 63 5.32 10.18 -5.59
CA ILE A 63 5.26 11.47 -4.89
C ILE A 63 6.29 11.53 -3.76
N TYR A 64 6.42 10.47 -2.96
CA TYR A 64 7.42 10.40 -1.90
C TYR A 64 8.85 10.65 -2.39
N LYS A 65 9.21 10.07 -3.54
CA LYS A 65 10.53 10.25 -4.17
C LYS A 65 10.83 11.71 -4.53
N THR A 66 9.81 12.53 -4.81
CA THR A 66 10.03 13.95 -5.14
C THR A 66 10.56 14.76 -3.97
N SER A 67 10.09 14.47 -2.76
CA SER A 67 10.53 15.11 -1.51
C SER A 67 11.68 14.36 -0.81
N HIS A 68 11.93 13.10 -1.19
CA HIS A 68 12.95 12.22 -0.60
C HIS A 68 13.85 11.62 -1.69
N PRO A 69 14.61 12.45 -2.44
CA PRO A 69 15.37 11.99 -3.61
C PRO A 69 16.51 11.01 -3.28
N TRP A 70 16.86 10.85 -2.00
CA TRP A 70 17.81 9.83 -1.52
C TRP A 70 17.16 8.45 -1.31
N VAL A 71 15.81 8.35 -1.39
CA VAL A 71 15.09 7.09 -1.24
C VAL A 71 14.71 6.54 -2.61
N SER A 72 15.04 5.29 -2.86
CA SER A 72 14.57 4.50 -3.99
C SER A 72 13.76 3.31 -3.49
N PHE A 73 13.02 2.69 -4.38
CA PHE A 73 12.20 1.52 -4.07
C PHE A 73 12.53 0.37 -5.03
N ARG A 74 12.57 -0.85 -4.52
CA ARG A 74 12.49 -2.05 -5.35
C ARG A 74 11.06 -2.23 -5.81
N ASP A 75 10.85 -3.09 -6.81
CA ASP A 75 9.50 -3.45 -7.26
C ASP A 75 8.68 -3.95 -6.07
N SER A 76 7.64 -3.21 -5.73
CA SER A 76 6.75 -3.55 -4.63
C SER A 76 6.04 -4.88 -4.89
N GLN A 77 5.75 -5.63 -3.82
CA GLN A 77 4.96 -6.86 -3.93
C GLN A 77 3.51 -6.58 -3.53
N TYR A 78 2.60 -6.79 -4.47
CA TYR A 78 1.16 -6.58 -4.27
C TYR A 78 0.41 -7.90 -4.36
N LEU A 79 0.16 -8.53 -3.20
CA LEU A 79 -0.51 -9.82 -3.09
C LEU A 79 -1.64 -9.75 -2.05
N SER A 80 -2.33 -10.86 -1.83
CA SER A 80 -3.20 -10.96 -0.65
C SER A 80 -2.37 -10.83 0.63
N SER A 81 -2.94 -10.24 1.68
CA SER A 81 -2.21 -10.07 2.94
C SER A 81 -1.77 -11.40 3.56
N GLY A 82 -2.50 -12.49 3.26
CA GLY A 82 -2.12 -13.84 3.66
C GLY A 82 -0.86 -14.34 2.93
N ASP A 83 -0.78 -14.11 1.62
CA ASP A 83 0.37 -14.52 0.80
C ASP A 83 1.62 -13.71 1.17
N LEU A 84 1.47 -12.40 1.45
CA LEU A 84 2.58 -11.57 1.93
C LEU A 84 3.14 -12.11 3.26
N ASN A 85 2.27 -12.47 4.20
CA ASN A 85 2.68 -13.11 5.44
C ASN A 85 3.40 -14.45 5.20
N ALA A 86 2.90 -15.27 4.27
CA ALA A 86 3.54 -16.54 3.92
C ALA A 86 4.92 -16.34 3.30
N GLN A 87 5.09 -15.34 2.43
CA GLN A 87 6.39 -14.97 1.86
C GLN A 87 7.38 -14.53 2.95
N LEU A 88 6.98 -13.61 3.85
CA LEU A 88 7.80 -13.17 4.97
C LEU A 88 8.19 -14.35 5.88
N GLN A 89 7.25 -15.24 6.19
CA GLN A 89 7.51 -16.44 6.98
C GLN A 89 8.49 -17.40 6.30
N SER A 90 8.51 -17.41 4.96
CA SER A 90 9.45 -18.19 4.15
C SER A 90 10.82 -17.52 3.99
N GLY A 91 11.04 -16.36 4.65
CA GLY A 91 12.31 -15.65 4.65
C GLY A 91 12.44 -14.58 3.55
N ALA A 92 11.36 -14.20 2.88
CA ALA A 92 11.40 -13.07 1.95
C ALA A 92 11.75 -11.78 2.70
N TYR A 93 12.55 -10.92 2.05
CA TYR A 93 12.93 -9.63 2.59
C TYR A 93 11.87 -8.57 2.23
N ALA A 94 11.46 -7.80 3.22
CA ALA A 94 10.76 -6.54 3.03
C ALA A 94 11.15 -5.55 4.13
N ASP A 95 11.02 -4.26 3.86
CA ASP A 95 11.22 -3.19 4.83
C ASP A 95 9.90 -2.80 5.49
N VAL A 96 8.81 -2.76 4.71
CA VAL A 96 7.47 -2.39 5.17
C VAL A 96 6.46 -3.43 4.74
N LEU A 97 5.56 -3.80 5.65
CA LEU A 97 4.34 -4.57 5.39
C LEU A 97 3.12 -3.68 5.61
N ILE A 98 2.20 -3.63 4.64
CA ILE A 98 0.88 -3.00 4.78
C ILE A 98 -0.20 -4.04 4.44
N SER A 99 -1.01 -4.38 5.42
CA SER A 99 -2.07 -5.39 5.32
C SER A 99 -3.43 -4.73 5.09
N ALA A 100 -4.36 -5.43 4.44
CA ALA A 100 -5.75 -5.01 4.28
C ALA A 100 -6.67 -5.53 5.41
N SER A 101 -6.11 -6.03 6.50
CA SER A 101 -6.88 -6.42 7.69
C SER A 101 -6.02 -6.41 8.94
N ALA A 102 -6.66 -6.06 10.07
CA ALA A 102 -6.05 -6.13 11.39
C ALA A 102 -5.65 -7.58 11.74
N ASP A 103 -6.50 -8.57 11.46
CA ASP A 103 -6.25 -10.00 11.71
C ASP A 103 -4.97 -10.49 11.03
N LYS A 104 -4.75 -10.12 9.76
CA LYS A 104 -3.54 -10.53 9.05
C LYS A 104 -2.29 -9.86 9.61
N MET A 105 -2.41 -8.64 10.11
CA MET A 105 -1.33 -7.97 10.82
C MET A 105 -1.09 -8.58 12.21
N ASP A 106 -2.14 -9.01 12.92
CA ASP A 106 -2.03 -9.75 14.19
C ASP A 106 -1.26 -11.07 14.00
N ILE A 107 -1.56 -11.79 12.90
CA ILE A 107 -0.81 -12.99 12.51
C ILE A 107 0.65 -12.65 12.24
N ALA A 108 0.94 -11.59 11.49
CA ALA A 108 2.32 -11.17 11.23
C ALA A 108 3.06 -10.84 12.53
N GLN A 109 2.40 -10.13 13.44
CA GLN A 109 2.93 -9.78 14.75
C GLN A 109 3.20 -11.00 15.63
N SER A 110 2.23 -11.91 15.76
CA SER A 110 2.36 -13.12 16.56
C SER A 110 3.47 -14.06 16.07
N LYS A 111 3.77 -14.03 14.78
CA LYS A 111 4.86 -14.78 14.16
C LYS A 111 6.21 -14.04 14.16
N GLY A 112 6.29 -12.85 14.75
CA GLY A 112 7.51 -12.05 14.82
C GLY A 112 7.98 -11.54 13.45
N LEU A 113 7.09 -11.37 12.48
CA LEU A 113 7.42 -10.89 11.13
C LEU A 113 7.57 -9.38 11.07
N ILE A 114 7.01 -8.68 12.05
CA ILE A 114 7.05 -7.21 12.15
C ILE A 114 7.60 -6.76 13.50
N VAL A 115 8.13 -5.55 13.52
CA VAL A 115 8.54 -4.84 14.74
C VAL A 115 7.26 -4.25 15.36
N SER A 116 6.78 -4.85 16.44
CA SER A 116 5.46 -4.59 17.02
C SER A 116 5.18 -3.12 17.32
N ASP A 117 6.16 -2.40 17.86
CA ASP A 117 6.03 -1.00 18.27
C ASP A 117 5.91 -0.03 17.08
N THR A 118 6.15 -0.52 15.87
CA THR A 118 6.03 0.27 14.64
C THR A 118 4.67 0.17 13.98
N ARG A 119 3.83 -0.78 14.44
CA ARG A 119 2.48 -0.98 13.90
C ARG A 119 1.61 0.25 14.13
N ARG A 120 0.91 0.65 13.07
CA ARG A 120 -0.06 1.74 13.09
C ARG A 120 -1.13 1.55 12.04
N ASP A 121 -2.34 1.99 12.33
CA ASP A 121 -3.42 2.02 11.37
C ASP A 121 -3.21 3.22 10.43
N LEU A 122 -3.20 2.95 9.12
CA LEU A 122 -2.92 3.94 8.08
C LEU A 122 -4.22 4.41 7.42
N PHE A 123 -5.03 3.47 6.93
CA PHE A 123 -6.20 3.75 6.12
C PHE A 123 -7.40 2.93 6.58
N ASN A 124 -8.58 3.43 6.24
CA ASN A 124 -9.85 2.70 6.26
C ASN A 124 -10.37 2.53 4.84
N ASN A 125 -11.28 1.59 4.65
CA ASN A 125 -11.97 1.36 3.39
C ASN A 125 -13.40 0.92 3.66
N ASP A 126 -14.25 0.96 2.65
CA ASP A 126 -15.62 0.49 2.71
C ASP A 126 -15.79 -0.74 1.81
N LEU A 127 -16.78 -1.57 2.11
CA LEU A 127 -17.15 -2.73 1.32
C LEU A 127 -18.40 -2.43 0.49
N VAL A 128 -18.35 -2.77 -0.79
CA VAL A 128 -19.45 -2.50 -1.73
C VAL A 128 -19.78 -3.71 -2.59
N VAL A 129 -21.00 -3.78 -3.06
CA VAL A 129 -21.38 -4.64 -4.18
C VAL A 129 -21.21 -3.85 -5.45
N CYS A 130 -20.40 -4.33 -6.37
CA CYS A 130 -20.21 -3.72 -7.68
C CYS A 130 -20.81 -4.56 -8.80
N ALA A 131 -21.14 -3.88 -9.88
CA ALA A 131 -21.54 -4.46 -11.17
C ALA A 131 -20.82 -3.72 -12.30
N ARG A 132 -20.97 -4.20 -13.54
CA ARG A 132 -20.55 -3.42 -14.70
C ARG A 132 -21.38 -2.15 -14.82
N GLN A 133 -20.75 -1.07 -15.19
CA GLN A 133 -21.42 0.20 -15.45
C GLN A 133 -22.56 0.03 -16.46
N ASN A 134 -23.70 0.65 -16.17
CA ASN A 134 -24.94 0.54 -16.94
C ASN A 134 -25.54 -0.88 -16.98
N SER A 135 -25.26 -1.70 -15.96
CA SER A 135 -25.84 -3.05 -15.82
C SER A 135 -27.37 -3.02 -15.67
N GLY A 136 -27.89 -1.93 -15.12
CA GLY A 136 -29.30 -1.80 -14.78
C GLY A 136 -29.74 -2.62 -13.57
N TYR A 137 -28.82 -3.29 -12.87
CA TYR A 137 -29.12 -4.03 -11.65
C TYR A 137 -29.56 -3.09 -10.54
N ARG A 138 -30.57 -3.51 -9.79
CA ARG A 138 -31.09 -2.77 -8.62
C ARG A 138 -31.02 -3.67 -7.42
N ILE A 139 -30.07 -3.40 -6.55
CA ILE A 139 -29.82 -4.13 -5.31
C ILE A 139 -30.21 -3.21 -4.16
N SER A 140 -31.17 -3.64 -3.34
CA SER A 140 -31.67 -2.87 -2.20
C SER A 140 -31.18 -3.43 -0.87
N SER A 141 -30.65 -4.66 -0.88
CA SER A 141 -30.14 -5.34 0.30
C SER A 141 -29.14 -6.43 -0.06
N LEU A 142 -28.36 -6.90 0.92
CA LEU A 142 -27.53 -8.10 0.74
C LEU A 142 -28.35 -9.36 0.44
N ALA A 143 -29.60 -9.43 0.91
CA ALA A 143 -30.48 -10.54 0.58
C ALA A 143 -30.77 -10.60 -0.94
N ASP A 144 -30.90 -9.44 -1.61
CA ASP A 144 -31.10 -9.39 -3.07
C ASP A 144 -29.89 -9.95 -3.82
N VAL A 145 -28.66 -9.74 -3.29
CA VAL A 145 -27.43 -10.27 -3.88
C VAL A 145 -27.43 -11.79 -3.97
N VAL A 146 -27.95 -12.46 -2.95
CA VAL A 146 -27.95 -13.93 -2.85
C VAL A 146 -29.20 -14.58 -3.39
N SER A 147 -30.36 -13.91 -3.35
CA SER A 147 -31.66 -14.47 -3.79
C SER A 147 -32.08 -13.99 -5.19
N GLY A 148 -31.45 -12.97 -5.74
CA GLY A 148 -31.81 -12.37 -7.02
C GLY A 148 -31.37 -13.14 -8.25
N GLY A 149 -30.74 -14.31 -8.11
CA GLY A 149 -30.30 -15.14 -9.23
C GLY A 149 -29.06 -14.63 -9.96
N TYR A 150 -28.33 -13.68 -9.37
CA TYR A 150 -27.09 -13.13 -9.90
C TYR A 150 -25.92 -14.09 -9.73
N LYS A 151 -25.04 -14.14 -10.72
CA LYS A 151 -23.71 -14.74 -10.57
C LYS A 151 -22.83 -13.80 -9.74
N LEU A 152 -22.43 -14.24 -8.57
CA LEU A 152 -21.64 -13.48 -7.61
C LEU A 152 -20.18 -13.95 -7.64
N ALA A 153 -19.22 -13.02 -7.55
CA ALA A 153 -17.85 -13.32 -7.20
C ALA A 153 -17.48 -12.65 -5.89
N VAL A 154 -16.69 -13.34 -5.07
CA VAL A 154 -16.11 -12.83 -3.83
C VAL A 154 -14.67 -13.31 -3.70
N GLY A 155 -13.86 -12.63 -2.92
CA GLY A 155 -12.56 -13.17 -2.49
C GLY A 155 -12.74 -14.48 -1.70
N ASP A 156 -11.76 -15.36 -1.76
CA ASP A 156 -11.66 -16.48 -0.84
C ASP A 156 -11.59 -15.97 0.62
N GLU A 157 -12.06 -16.76 1.59
CA GLU A 157 -12.07 -16.37 3.01
C GLU A 157 -10.67 -16.06 3.58
N SER A 158 -9.61 -16.54 2.95
CA SER A 158 -8.22 -16.23 3.31
C SER A 158 -7.79 -14.84 2.87
N VAL A 159 -8.50 -14.25 1.89
CA VAL A 159 -8.30 -12.89 1.37
C VAL A 159 -9.10 -11.91 2.24
N PRO A 160 -8.52 -10.80 2.73
CA PRO A 160 -9.25 -9.87 3.59
C PRO A 160 -10.62 -9.43 3.04
N ALA A 161 -10.69 -8.99 1.78
CA ALA A 161 -11.96 -8.60 1.16
C ALA A 161 -12.99 -9.74 1.15
N GLY A 162 -12.54 -10.99 0.92
CA GLY A 162 -13.38 -12.19 0.95
C GLY A 162 -13.87 -12.48 2.35
N ASN A 163 -13.03 -12.35 3.37
CA ASN A 163 -13.43 -12.53 4.75
C ASN A 163 -14.53 -11.55 5.17
N TYR A 164 -14.36 -10.25 4.87
CA TYR A 164 -15.40 -9.23 5.12
C TYR A 164 -16.69 -9.49 4.32
N ALA A 165 -16.57 -9.94 3.06
CA ALA A 165 -17.73 -10.36 2.27
C ALA A 165 -18.47 -11.53 2.93
N CYS A 166 -17.75 -12.55 3.40
CA CYS A 166 -18.34 -13.70 4.10
C CYS A 166 -19.02 -13.30 5.42
N GLN A 167 -18.41 -12.41 6.21
CA GLN A 167 -19.06 -11.82 7.40
C GLN A 167 -20.38 -11.12 7.03
N SER A 168 -20.34 -10.29 6.00
CA SER A 168 -21.53 -9.57 5.51
C SER A 168 -22.61 -10.54 5.05
N LEU A 169 -22.26 -11.59 4.32
CA LEU A 169 -23.17 -12.61 3.81
C LEU A 169 -23.73 -13.51 4.94
N TYR A 170 -23.02 -13.64 6.06
CA TYR A 170 -23.56 -14.29 7.26
C TYR A 170 -24.78 -13.53 7.81
N SER A 171 -24.80 -12.21 7.77
CA SER A 171 -25.91 -11.38 8.26
C SER A 171 -27.24 -11.64 7.56
N VAL A 172 -27.19 -12.20 6.35
CA VAL A 172 -28.39 -12.56 5.54
C VAL A 172 -28.58 -14.07 5.41
N GLY A 173 -27.88 -14.86 6.23
CA GLY A 173 -28.02 -16.33 6.25
C GLY A 173 -27.45 -17.01 5.00
N ALA A 174 -26.50 -16.40 4.32
CA ALA A 174 -25.85 -16.95 3.12
C ALA A 174 -24.52 -17.65 3.43
N TYR A 175 -23.93 -17.39 4.60
CA TYR A 175 -22.67 -17.96 5.07
C TYR A 175 -22.81 -18.51 6.49
N THR A 176 -21.97 -19.49 6.89
CA THR A 176 -22.17 -20.26 8.13
C THR A 176 -21.50 -19.65 9.36
N SER A 177 -20.64 -18.64 9.22
CA SER A 177 -19.82 -18.09 10.30
C SER A 177 -19.76 -16.57 10.27
N ALA A 178 -19.98 -15.96 11.44
CA ALA A 178 -19.86 -14.51 11.63
C ALA A 178 -18.41 -14.00 11.50
N GLU A 179 -17.42 -14.86 11.75
CA GLU A 179 -16.00 -14.54 11.63
C GLU A 179 -15.51 -14.58 10.16
N GLY A 180 -16.41 -14.85 9.20
CA GLY A 180 -16.10 -14.95 7.78
C GLY A 180 -15.22 -16.17 7.43
N ARG A 181 -15.20 -17.17 8.28
CA ARG A 181 -14.46 -18.44 8.09
C ARG A 181 -15.41 -19.61 8.24
N GLY A 182 -15.80 -20.21 7.12
CA GLY A 182 -16.82 -21.28 7.13
C GLY A 182 -17.16 -21.75 5.73
N GLY A 183 -18.43 -21.77 5.38
CA GLY A 183 -18.91 -22.20 4.07
C GLY A 183 -20.21 -21.53 3.68
N PHE A 184 -20.50 -21.53 2.40
CA PHE A 184 -21.78 -21.05 1.88
C PHE A 184 -22.86 -22.11 2.09
N PHE A 185 -24.08 -21.65 2.36
CA PHE A 185 -25.22 -22.55 2.44
C PHE A 185 -25.55 -23.15 1.07
N VAL A 186 -26.22 -24.30 1.09
CA VAL A 186 -26.63 -25.03 -0.13
C VAL A 186 -27.45 -24.11 -1.03
N GLY A 187 -27.07 -24.06 -2.30
CA GLY A 187 -27.71 -23.22 -3.30
C GLY A 187 -27.03 -21.87 -3.50
N ILE A 188 -26.06 -21.51 -2.66
CA ILE A 188 -25.24 -20.30 -2.79
C ILE A 188 -23.81 -20.72 -3.15
N SER A 189 -23.40 -20.42 -4.39
CA SER A 189 -22.10 -20.86 -4.91
C SER A 189 -21.43 -19.72 -5.68
N PRO A 190 -20.85 -18.75 -4.97
CA PRO A 190 -20.11 -17.68 -5.64
C PRO A 190 -18.83 -18.19 -6.27
N LEU A 191 -18.33 -17.47 -7.28
CA LEU A 191 -16.99 -17.64 -7.77
C LEU A 191 -16.02 -17.09 -6.69
N LEU A 192 -15.14 -17.95 -6.20
CA LEU A 192 -14.11 -17.58 -5.21
C LEU A 192 -12.80 -17.26 -5.93
N ASP A 193 -12.13 -16.21 -5.49
CA ASP A 193 -10.83 -15.83 -6.06
C ASP A 193 -9.80 -15.48 -4.98
N SER A 194 -8.54 -15.66 -5.32
CA SER A 194 -7.39 -15.42 -4.47
C SER A 194 -7.03 -13.94 -4.29
N SER A 195 -7.71 -13.03 -4.99
CA SER A 195 -7.52 -11.58 -4.83
C SER A 195 -8.78 -10.78 -5.20
N VAL A 196 -8.99 -9.64 -4.52
CA VAL A 196 -10.09 -8.73 -4.85
C VAL A 196 -9.97 -8.14 -6.26
N GLY A 197 -8.75 -7.90 -6.74
CA GLY A 197 -8.53 -7.42 -8.11
C GLY A 197 -9.03 -8.40 -9.17
N ASN A 198 -8.93 -9.70 -8.93
CA ASN A 198 -9.50 -10.70 -9.84
C ASN A 198 -11.03 -10.73 -9.79
N VAL A 199 -11.63 -10.54 -8.60
CA VAL A 199 -13.09 -10.38 -8.47
C VAL A 199 -13.56 -9.22 -9.37
N CYS A 200 -12.89 -8.07 -9.32
CA CYS A 200 -13.19 -6.93 -10.20
C CYS A 200 -13.11 -7.29 -11.70
N LYS A 201 -12.06 -8.03 -12.10
CA LYS A 201 -11.88 -8.47 -13.50
C LYS A 201 -12.98 -9.42 -13.96
N HIS A 202 -13.46 -10.33 -13.08
CA HIS A 202 -14.58 -11.21 -13.40
C HIS A 202 -15.87 -10.42 -13.65
N VAL A 203 -16.13 -9.37 -12.87
CA VAL A 203 -17.27 -8.46 -13.09
C VAL A 203 -17.07 -7.67 -14.40
N GLN A 204 -15.90 -7.06 -14.61
CA GLN A 204 -15.59 -6.29 -15.84
C GLN A 204 -15.78 -7.12 -17.12
N SER A 205 -15.31 -8.37 -17.10
CA SER A 205 -15.43 -9.27 -18.25
C SER A 205 -16.85 -9.80 -18.48
N GLY A 206 -17.76 -9.65 -17.50
CA GLY A 206 -19.09 -10.21 -17.54
C GLY A 206 -19.15 -11.71 -17.28
N GLN A 207 -18.11 -12.29 -16.73
CA GLN A 207 -18.11 -13.68 -16.27
C GLN A 207 -19.08 -13.87 -15.09
N VAL A 208 -19.21 -12.85 -14.25
CA VAL A 208 -20.21 -12.74 -13.18
C VAL A 208 -20.96 -11.42 -13.30
N ASP A 209 -22.11 -11.34 -12.63
CA ASP A 209 -22.97 -10.17 -12.62
C ASP A 209 -22.56 -9.17 -11.54
N LEU A 210 -22.25 -9.69 -10.35
CA LEU A 210 -21.92 -8.91 -9.15
C LEU A 210 -20.58 -9.35 -8.54
N GLY A 211 -19.93 -8.40 -7.87
CA GLY A 211 -18.76 -8.67 -7.02
C GLY A 211 -18.87 -7.95 -5.70
N ILE A 212 -18.40 -8.55 -4.60
CA ILE A 212 -18.19 -7.85 -3.34
C ILE A 212 -16.71 -7.48 -3.27
N VAL A 213 -16.43 -6.18 -3.24
CA VAL A 213 -15.10 -5.59 -3.37
C VAL A 213 -14.96 -4.38 -2.45
N TYR A 214 -13.78 -3.81 -2.33
CA TYR A 214 -13.60 -2.54 -1.64
C TYR A 214 -14.07 -1.35 -2.50
N LEU A 215 -14.51 -0.28 -1.84
CA LEU A 215 -14.81 0.99 -2.52
C LEU A 215 -13.61 1.48 -3.34
N SER A 216 -12.39 1.38 -2.82
CA SER A 216 -11.16 1.77 -3.50
C SER A 216 -10.92 1.02 -4.81
N ASP A 217 -11.43 -0.21 -4.97
CA ASP A 217 -11.25 -0.99 -6.18
C ASP A 217 -12.00 -0.37 -7.38
N LEU A 218 -13.07 0.39 -7.15
CA LEU A 218 -13.80 1.05 -8.23
C LEU A 218 -12.99 2.17 -8.90
N TYR A 219 -12.03 2.75 -8.16
CA TYR A 219 -11.09 3.73 -8.72
C TYR A 219 -10.01 3.07 -9.58
N ARG A 220 -9.68 1.80 -9.28
CA ARG A 220 -8.68 0.98 -10.00
C ARG A 220 -9.26 0.31 -11.24
N PHE A 221 -10.54 -0.04 -11.22
CA PHE A 221 -11.21 -0.82 -12.26
C PHE A 221 -12.32 0.00 -12.94
N PRO A 222 -11.99 0.85 -13.92
CA PRO A 222 -12.97 1.66 -14.62
C PRO A 222 -14.00 0.78 -15.32
N GLY A 223 -15.24 1.27 -15.41
CA GLY A 223 -16.37 0.52 -15.99
C GLY A 223 -17.11 -0.36 -14.99
N LEU A 224 -16.76 -0.28 -13.71
CA LEU A 224 -17.58 -0.78 -12.60
C LEU A 224 -18.39 0.36 -11.96
N GLU A 225 -19.53 0.01 -11.38
CA GLU A 225 -20.39 0.93 -10.60
C GLU A 225 -20.79 0.28 -9.29
N ILE A 226 -21.04 1.09 -8.26
CA ILE A 226 -21.61 0.64 -6.99
C ILE A 226 -23.11 0.40 -7.24
N VAL A 227 -23.59 -0.80 -6.91
CA VAL A 227 -25.01 -1.14 -6.91
C VAL A 227 -25.58 -1.27 -5.50
N TYR A 228 -24.71 -1.46 -4.48
CA TYR A 228 -25.10 -1.46 -3.09
C TYR A 228 -23.87 -1.18 -2.18
N GLU A 229 -24.03 -0.27 -1.22
CA GLU A 229 -23.04 -0.03 -0.17
C GLU A 229 -23.34 -0.95 1.02
N ILE A 230 -22.36 -1.75 1.42
CA ILE A 230 -22.52 -2.72 2.51
C ILE A 230 -22.31 -1.99 3.85
N PRO A 231 -23.30 -2.01 4.77
CA PRO A 231 -23.17 -1.31 6.05
C PRO A 231 -22.02 -1.89 6.90
N GLU A 232 -21.23 -1.02 7.53
CA GLU A 232 -20.12 -1.41 8.43
C GLU A 232 -20.62 -2.29 9.61
N SER A 233 -21.89 -2.23 9.96
CA SER A 233 -22.47 -3.01 11.06
C SER A 233 -22.56 -4.53 10.80
N VAL A 234 -22.31 -4.98 9.57
CA VAL A 234 -22.42 -6.41 9.18
C VAL A 234 -21.08 -7.08 8.89
N HIS A 235 -19.98 -6.38 9.10
CA HIS A 235 -18.61 -6.87 9.01
C HIS A 235 -17.69 -6.10 9.96
N ASP A 236 -16.51 -6.63 10.22
CA ASP A 236 -15.49 -5.92 10.99
C ASP A 236 -15.01 -4.67 10.25
N ARG A 237 -14.58 -3.67 11.00
CA ARG A 237 -14.01 -2.44 10.44
C ARG A 237 -12.82 -2.75 9.54
N ILE A 238 -12.85 -2.22 8.33
CA ILE A 238 -11.80 -2.43 7.34
C ILE A 238 -10.67 -1.43 7.60
N ILE A 239 -9.58 -1.93 8.18
CA ILE A 239 -8.40 -1.14 8.54
C ILE A 239 -7.20 -1.69 7.79
N TYR A 240 -6.34 -0.80 7.30
CA TYR A 240 -5.07 -1.11 6.68
C TYR A 240 -3.92 -0.74 7.63
N PRO A 241 -3.49 -1.65 8.49
CA PRO A 241 -2.32 -1.42 9.33
C PRO A 241 -1.03 -1.59 8.53
N GLY A 242 -0.05 -0.72 8.83
CA GLY A 242 1.31 -0.80 8.35
C GLY A 242 2.29 -1.02 9.49
N ALA A 243 3.40 -1.72 9.22
CA ALA A 243 4.47 -1.96 10.17
C ALA A 243 5.81 -2.17 9.46
N ILE A 244 6.91 -1.99 10.18
CA ILE A 244 8.26 -2.33 9.72
C ILE A 244 8.46 -3.84 9.87
N CYS A 245 9.01 -4.48 8.84
CA CYS A 245 9.35 -5.90 8.89
C CYS A 245 10.60 -6.14 9.75
N THR A 246 10.64 -7.25 10.49
CA THR A 246 11.83 -7.64 11.29
C THR A 246 13.04 -7.94 10.42
N THR A 247 12.84 -8.26 9.14
CA THR A 247 13.91 -8.45 8.15
C THR A 247 14.57 -7.15 7.71
N SER A 248 13.96 -5.98 8.00
CA SER A 248 14.49 -4.68 7.56
C SER A 248 15.76 -4.30 8.30
N SER A 249 16.81 -4.01 7.54
CA SER A 249 18.03 -3.33 8.02
C SER A 249 17.94 -1.80 7.88
N LYS A 250 16.79 -1.25 7.43
CA LYS A 250 16.59 0.16 7.09
C LYS A 250 15.41 0.75 7.87
N GLN A 251 15.33 0.40 9.15
CA GLN A 251 14.17 0.71 9.99
C GLN A 251 13.87 2.20 10.07
N GLU A 252 14.89 3.07 10.12
CA GLU A 252 14.69 4.52 10.16
C GLU A 252 13.99 5.04 8.89
N ALA A 253 14.48 4.67 7.71
CA ALA A 253 13.87 5.07 6.44
C ALA A 253 12.47 4.47 6.25
N ALA A 254 12.26 3.22 6.68
CA ALA A 254 10.95 2.56 6.67
C ALA A 254 9.96 3.28 7.60
N GLN A 255 10.43 3.72 8.77
CA GLN A 255 9.64 4.49 9.73
C GLN A 255 9.26 5.87 9.17
N GLU A 256 10.20 6.55 8.50
CA GLU A 256 9.98 7.84 7.84
C GLU A 256 8.89 7.69 6.75
N PHE A 257 8.98 6.64 5.93
CA PHE A 257 7.98 6.34 4.90
C PHE A 257 6.60 6.05 5.50
N LEU A 258 6.49 5.21 6.54
CA LEU A 258 5.21 4.95 7.22
C LEU A 258 4.62 6.20 7.87
N ASN A 259 5.46 7.06 8.46
CA ASN A 259 5.02 8.33 9.03
C ASN A 259 4.49 9.27 7.94
N TRP A 260 5.17 9.33 6.81
CA TRP A 260 4.73 10.11 5.65
C TRP A 260 3.38 9.58 5.13
N CYS A 261 3.24 8.27 4.93
CA CYS A 261 1.98 7.67 4.50
C CYS A 261 0.78 8.08 5.37
N LYS A 262 0.99 8.22 6.68
CA LYS A 262 -0.09 8.53 7.63
C LYS A 262 -0.38 10.02 7.78
N ASN A 263 0.64 10.87 7.77
CA ASN A 263 0.53 12.24 8.30
C ASN A 263 0.79 13.33 7.26
N ASP A 264 1.41 12.99 6.13
CA ASP A 264 1.76 13.99 5.11
C ASP A 264 0.54 14.34 4.23
N THR A 265 0.38 15.61 3.91
CA THR A 265 -0.77 16.09 3.12
C THR A 265 -0.79 15.56 1.70
N ASP A 266 0.39 15.37 1.08
CA ASP A 266 0.48 14.82 -0.26
C ASP A 266 0.10 13.34 -0.25
N ALA A 267 0.57 12.59 0.77
CA ALA A 267 0.16 11.20 0.97
C ALA A 267 -1.35 11.08 1.18
N ILE A 268 -1.91 11.86 2.10
CA ILE A 268 -3.36 11.86 2.38
C ILE A 268 -4.16 12.13 1.12
N SER A 269 -3.73 13.10 0.29
CA SER A 269 -4.38 13.42 -0.97
C SER A 269 -4.38 12.23 -1.94
N VAL A 270 -3.27 11.49 -2.01
CA VAL A 270 -3.19 10.26 -2.83
C VAL A 270 -4.19 9.22 -2.34
N TRP A 271 -4.19 8.92 -1.04
CA TRP A 271 -5.10 7.89 -0.51
C TRP A 271 -6.56 8.24 -0.76
N GLN A 272 -6.96 9.49 -0.52
CA GLN A 272 -8.32 9.97 -0.78
C GLN A 272 -8.68 9.92 -2.26
N GLN A 273 -7.75 10.26 -3.16
CA GLN A 273 -7.96 10.16 -4.61
C GLN A 273 -8.24 8.72 -5.05
N TRP A 274 -7.69 7.74 -4.35
CA TRP A 274 -7.91 6.32 -4.62
C TRP A 274 -9.02 5.69 -3.76
N GLY A 275 -9.85 6.50 -3.09
CA GLY A 275 -11.03 6.05 -2.36
C GLY A 275 -10.75 5.51 -0.96
N PHE A 276 -9.56 5.76 -0.40
CA PHE A 276 -9.27 5.41 1.00
C PHE A 276 -9.60 6.57 1.94
N ALA A 277 -10.07 6.26 3.13
CA ALA A 277 -10.16 7.21 4.24
C ALA A 277 -8.96 7.04 5.19
N MET A 278 -8.58 8.11 5.89
CA MET A 278 -7.53 8.01 6.90
C MET A 278 -8.07 7.34 8.17
N ALA A 279 -7.22 6.49 8.83
CA ALA A 279 -7.58 5.78 10.05
C ALA A 279 -7.44 6.63 11.31
#